data_0940eae0ba2966ed4f7343d016fca99a
#
_entry.id   0940eae0ba2966ed4f7343d016fca99a
#
_cell.length_a   1.000
_cell.length_b   1.000
_cell.length_c   1.000
_cell.angle_alpha   90.00
_cell.angle_beta   90.00
_cell.angle_gamma   90.00
#
_symmetry.space_group_name_H-M   'P 1'
#
loop_
_entity.id
_entity.type
_entity.pdbx_description
1 polymer ?
#
loop_
_entity_poly.entity_id
_entity_poly.type
_entity_poly.pdbx_seq_one_letter_code
_entity_poly.pdbx_strand_id
1 'polypeptide(L)'
;KLQPAQLPKGVRMWPALLREAGYYTTNNQKKDYNVVEGKGLWDVSSRQASWRNRPTPQTPFFHMQTFTTTHESSLHFDETAFTQQPNRTDATDIYLTPYQPDTPTFRFTKARYFDRIQQVDGQVGNLVRQLEADGLLENTFIFYFGDHGGVLPRGKGYLYETGLHVP
;
A
#
# COMPACT_ATOMS: atom_id res chain seq x y z
N LYS A 1 10.88 -15.47 10.27
CA LYS A 1 10.96 -15.00 8.87
C LYS A 1 11.56 -16.11 8.04
N LEU A 2 10.97 -16.45 6.90
CA LEU A 2 11.57 -17.34 5.91
C LEU A 2 12.85 -16.68 5.36
N GLN A 3 13.85 -17.48 5.02
CA GLN A 3 15.03 -16.94 4.34
C GLN A 3 14.64 -16.43 2.95
N PRO A 4 15.10 -15.23 2.54
CA PRO A 4 14.80 -14.74 1.21
C PRO A 4 15.31 -15.70 0.12
N ALA A 5 14.45 -16.00 -0.84
CA ALA A 5 14.81 -16.84 -1.98
C ALA A 5 15.76 -16.11 -2.93
N GLN A 6 16.59 -16.86 -3.66
CA GLN A 6 17.35 -16.30 -4.79
C GLN A 6 16.44 -16.21 -6.01
N LEU A 7 16.56 -15.15 -6.78
CA LEU A 7 15.91 -15.08 -8.09
C LEU A 7 16.50 -16.13 -9.03
N PRO A 8 15.69 -16.80 -9.85
CA PRO A 8 16.18 -17.68 -10.89
C PRO A 8 17.13 -16.95 -11.85
N LYS A 9 18.06 -17.68 -12.45
CA LYS A 9 18.99 -17.11 -13.45
C LYS A 9 18.21 -16.43 -14.58
N GLY A 10 18.56 -15.21 -14.90
CA GLY A 10 17.92 -14.42 -15.95
C GLY A 10 16.64 -13.70 -15.53
N VAL A 11 16.08 -13.99 -14.35
CA VAL A 11 14.95 -13.25 -13.82
C VAL A 11 15.45 -11.99 -13.11
N ARG A 12 14.82 -10.86 -13.42
CA ARG A 12 15.18 -9.56 -12.86
C ARG A 12 13.95 -8.84 -12.31
N MET A 13 14.16 -8.07 -11.28
CA MET A 13 13.09 -7.27 -10.71
C MET A 13 12.78 -6.05 -11.58
N TRP A 14 11.52 -5.71 -11.68
CA TRP A 14 10.99 -4.63 -12.51
C TRP A 14 11.77 -3.30 -12.40
N PRO A 15 12.08 -2.77 -11.19
CA PRO A 15 12.78 -1.49 -11.10
C PRO A 15 14.17 -1.50 -11.74
N ALA A 16 14.88 -2.63 -11.72
CA ALA A 16 16.18 -2.75 -12.36
C ALA A 16 16.07 -2.65 -13.90
N LEU A 17 15.00 -3.20 -14.48
CA LEU A 17 14.74 -3.10 -15.93
C LEU A 17 14.41 -1.65 -16.32
N LEU A 18 13.63 -0.95 -15.51
CA LEU A 18 13.30 0.46 -15.74
C LEU A 18 14.54 1.36 -15.63
N ARG A 19 15.43 1.09 -14.68
CA ARG A 19 16.70 1.84 -14.59
C ARG A 19 17.55 1.68 -15.84
N GLU A 20 17.65 0.49 -16.39
CA GLU A 20 18.35 0.26 -17.66
C GLU A 20 17.69 0.96 -18.86
N ALA A 21 16.37 1.11 -18.80
CA ALA A 21 15.62 1.90 -19.78
C ALA A 21 15.74 3.42 -19.55
N GLY A 22 16.55 3.88 -18.60
CA GLY A 22 16.82 5.30 -18.35
C GLY A 22 15.86 5.97 -17.36
N TYR A 23 15.00 5.22 -16.68
CA TYR A 23 14.12 5.77 -15.65
C TYR A 23 14.88 5.98 -14.35
N TYR A 24 14.61 7.10 -13.68
CA TYR A 24 14.97 7.29 -12.29
C TYR A 24 13.96 6.54 -11.40
N THR A 25 14.42 5.57 -10.62
CA THR A 25 13.56 4.68 -9.86
C THR A 25 13.63 4.93 -8.36
N THR A 26 12.47 5.12 -7.74
CA THR A 26 12.38 5.44 -6.30
C THR A 26 11.34 4.59 -5.58
N ASN A 27 11.66 4.18 -4.35
CA ASN A 27 10.78 3.40 -3.48
C ASN A 27 10.60 4.09 -2.12
N ASN A 28 9.37 4.42 -1.77
CA ASN A 28 8.99 4.98 -0.48
C ASN A 28 7.98 4.04 0.21
N GLN A 29 8.43 3.06 1.07
CA GLN A 29 9.78 2.49 1.12
C GLN A 29 9.76 1.00 1.46
N LYS A 30 8.59 0.33 1.38
CA LYS A 30 8.46 -1.08 1.79
C LYS A 30 9.25 -2.00 0.86
N LYS A 31 9.95 -3.00 1.44
CA LYS A 31 10.82 -3.95 0.73
C LYS A 31 10.56 -5.40 1.16
N ASP A 32 9.34 -5.82 1.26
CA ASP A 32 8.99 -7.19 1.67
C ASP A 32 8.94 -8.14 0.44
N TYR A 33 10.03 -8.19 -0.32
CA TYR A 33 10.05 -8.96 -1.57
C TYR A 33 10.16 -10.48 -1.39
N ASN A 34 10.51 -10.96 -0.19
CA ASN A 34 10.79 -12.38 0.08
C ASN A 34 11.87 -13.00 -0.83
N VAL A 35 12.61 -12.19 -1.55
CA VAL A 35 13.77 -12.58 -2.36
C VAL A 35 14.96 -11.71 -2.00
N VAL A 36 16.15 -12.19 -2.30
CA VAL A 36 17.38 -11.42 -2.11
C VAL A 36 17.37 -10.26 -3.11
N GLU A 37 17.37 -9.05 -2.57
CA GLU A 37 17.43 -7.83 -3.38
C GLU A 37 18.82 -7.72 -4.03
N GLY A 38 18.83 -7.62 -5.37
CA GLY A 38 20.07 -7.36 -6.12
C GLY A 38 20.62 -5.95 -5.85
N LYS A 39 21.94 -5.78 -5.95
CA LYS A 39 22.55 -4.46 -5.87
C LYS A 39 21.99 -3.55 -6.94
N GLY A 40 21.72 -2.29 -6.57
CA GLY A 40 21.26 -1.28 -7.53
C GLY A 40 19.85 -1.48 -8.06
N LEU A 41 18.98 -2.13 -7.31
CA LEU A 41 17.58 -2.29 -7.69
C LEU A 41 16.85 -0.96 -7.84
N TRP A 42 17.09 -0.04 -6.91
CA TRP A 42 16.52 1.31 -6.88
C TRP A 42 17.62 2.37 -6.94
N ASP A 43 17.35 3.53 -7.54
CA ASP A 43 18.22 4.69 -7.38
C ASP A 43 18.15 5.22 -5.95
N VAL A 44 16.93 5.35 -5.41
CA VAL A 44 16.69 5.69 -3.99
C VAL A 44 15.55 4.85 -3.42
N SER A 45 15.80 4.28 -2.23
CA SER A 45 14.77 3.60 -1.45
C SER A 45 14.83 4.07 -0.01
N SER A 46 13.94 4.99 0.36
CA SER A 46 13.87 5.61 1.69
C SER A 46 12.53 6.34 1.87
N ARG A 47 12.25 6.83 3.09
CA ARG A 47 11.09 7.68 3.38
C ARG A 47 11.10 9.02 2.64
N GLN A 48 12.26 9.47 2.19
CA GLN A 48 12.45 10.71 1.44
C GLN A 48 12.56 10.46 -0.07
N ALA A 49 12.43 9.21 -0.53
CA ALA A 49 12.44 8.89 -1.93
C ALA A 49 11.28 9.56 -2.67
N SER A 50 11.59 10.24 -3.76
CA SER A 50 10.61 11.02 -4.52
C SER A 50 11.09 11.13 -5.98
N TRP A 51 10.15 11.23 -6.92
CA TRP A 51 10.45 11.60 -8.32
C TRP A 51 11.11 12.97 -8.44
N ARG A 52 10.94 13.85 -7.44
CA ARG A 52 11.53 15.19 -7.41
C ARG A 52 13.06 15.17 -7.25
N ASN A 53 13.62 14.03 -6.80
CA ASN A 53 15.06 13.86 -6.65
C ASN A 53 15.77 13.42 -7.95
N ARG A 54 15.02 13.30 -9.07
CA ARG A 54 15.60 12.89 -10.37
C ARG A 54 16.64 13.87 -10.87
N PRO A 55 17.66 13.40 -11.63
CA PRO A 55 18.80 14.24 -12.05
C PRO A 55 18.41 15.47 -12.86
N THR A 56 17.38 15.35 -13.72
CA THR A 56 16.86 16.48 -14.53
C THR A 56 15.34 16.41 -14.59
N PRO A 57 14.65 17.52 -14.87
CA PRO A 57 13.20 17.53 -15.07
C PRO A 57 12.73 16.61 -16.22
N GLN A 58 13.58 16.37 -17.21
CA GLN A 58 13.30 15.53 -18.38
C GLN A 58 13.53 14.05 -18.13
N THR A 59 14.22 13.68 -17.06
CA THR A 59 14.47 12.27 -16.74
C THR A 59 13.13 11.60 -16.41
N PRO A 60 12.72 10.55 -17.14
CA PRO A 60 11.53 9.80 -16.79
C PRO A 60 11.70 9.14 -15.43
N PHE A 61 10.60 8.91 -14.71
CA PHE A 61 10.67 8.31 -13.38
C PHE A 61 9.70 7.15 -13.22
N PHE A 62 10.08 6.25 -12.33
CA PHE A 62 9.21 5.25 -11.72
C PHE A 62 9.24 5.43 -10.20
N HIS A 63 8.12 5.80 -9.63
CA HIS A 63 7.99 6.00 -8.19
C HIS A 63 7.02 4.98 -7.60
N MET A 64 7.47 4.21 -6.63
CA MET A 64 6.62 3.33 -5.84
C MET A 64 6.36 3.94 -4.47
N GLN A 65 5.10 4.22 -4.18
CA GLN A 65 4.65 4.69 -2.87
C GLN A 65 3.87 3.59 -2.17
N THR A 66 4.30 3.21 -0.98
CA THR A 66 3.58 2.25 -0.14
C THR A 66 2.88 2.98 1.01
N PHE A 67 1.58 2.79 1.12
CA PHE A 67 0.79 3.23 2.26
C PHE A 67 0.59 2.05 3.22
N THR A 68 1.02 2.22 4.46
CA THR A 68 0.87 1.19 5.51
C THR A 68 -0.33 1.46 6.42
N THR A 69 -1.14 2.46 6.09
CA THR A 69 -2.29 2.91 6.89
C THR A 69 -3.34 1.81 7.03
N THR A 70 -3.51 0.97 6.01
CA THR A 70 -4.43 -0.18 6.03
C THR A 70 -3.77 -1.50 6.44
N HIS A 71 -2.50 -1.49 6.84
CA HIS A 71 -1.83 -2.69 7.35
C HIS A 71 -2.56 -3.22 8.60
N GLU A 72 -2.58 -4.54 8.79
CA GLU A 72 -3.33 -5.20 9.86
C GLU A 72 -3.06 -4.62 11.26
N SER A 73 -1.81 -4.23 11.54
CA SER A 73 -1.45 -3.62 12.84
C SER A 73 -2.20 -2.30 13.13
N SER A 74 -2.74 -1.64 12.11
CA SER A 74 -3.55 -0.43 12.28
C SER A 74 -4.94 -0.72 12.86
N LEU A 75 -5.37 -1.97 12.82
CA LEU A 75 -6.64 -2.43 13.38
C LEU A 75 -6.48 -2.95 14.82
N HIS A 76 -5.26 -3.09 15.33
CA HIS A 76 -5.05 -3.44 16.73
C HIS A 76 -5.51 -2.29 17.62
N PHE A 77 -6.20 -2.61 18.69
CA PHE A 77 -6.67 -1.66 19.69
C PHE A 77 -6.79 -2.35 21.06
N ASP A 78 -6.70 -1.56 22.09
CA ASP A 78 -6.96 -1.96 23.47
C ASP A 78 -8.39 -1.56 23.91
N GLU A 79 -8.75 -1.89 25.11
CA GLU A 79 -10.06 -1.55 25.69
C GLU A 79 -10.29 -0.04 25.77
N THR A 80 -9.24 0.73 26.03
CA THR A 80 -9.32 2.20 26.08
C THR A 80 -9.68 2.77 24.71
N ALA A 81 -9.04 2.30 23.67
CA ALA A 81 -9.37 2.73 22.29
C ALA A 81 -10.79 2.32 21.91
N PHE A 82 -11.22 1.12 22.29
CA PHE A 82 -12.57 0.63 22.03
C PHE A 82 -13.65 1.47 22.72
N THR A 83 -13.42 1.90 23.97
CA THR A 83 -14.42 2.60 24.80
C THR A 83 -14.37 4.13 24.69
N GLN A 84 -13.21 4.69 24.39
CA GLN A 84 -12.96 6.15 24.50
C GLN A 84 -12.55 6.81 23.17
N GLN A 85 -12.25 6.05 22.12
CA GLN A 85 -11.83 6.58 20.83
C GLN A 85 -12.79 6.10 19.73
N PRO A 86 -13.96 6.73 19.59
CA PRO A 86 -14.92 6.32 18.58
C PRO A 86 -14.32 6.45 17.17
N ASN A 87 -14.67 5.50 16.30
CA ASN A 87 -14.39 5.61 14.89
C ASN A 87 -15.20 6.77 14.30
N ARG A 88 -14.76 7.28 13.14
CA ARG A 88 -15.56 8.25 12.35
C ARG A 88 -16.77 7.56 11.72
N THR A 89 -16.56 6.34 11.21
CA THR A 89 -17.62 5.49 10.67
C THR A 89 -18.43 4.92 11.83
N ASP A 90 -19.75 5.10 11.79
CA ASP A 90 -20.64 4.54 12.82
C ASP A 90 -20.66 3.01 12.69
N ALA A 91 -20.37 2.34 13.79
CA ALA A 91 -20.36 0.87 13.82
C ALA A 91 -21.77 0.26 13.60
N THR A 92 -22.85 1.02 13.83
CA THR A 92 -24.23 0.58 13.58
C THR A 92 -24.57 0.54 12.09
N ASP A 93 -23.94 1.41 11.28
CA ASP A 93 -24.14 1.49 9.82
C ASP A 93 -23.34 0.45 9.05
N ILE A 94 -22.52 -0.34 9.74
CA ILE A 94 -21.66 -1.33 9.10
C ILE A 94 -22.46 -2.53 8.60
N TYR A 95 -22.49 -2.73 7.28
CA TYR A 95 -22.98 -3.97 6.70
C TYR A 95 -22.03 -5.13 7.03
N LEU A 96 -22.57 -6.22 7.55
CA LEU A 96 -21.86 -7.48 7.82
C LEU A 96 -22.28 -8.53 6.80
N THR A 97 -21.29 -9.24 6.25
CA THR A 97 -21.56 -10.43 5.44
C THR A 97 -21.96 -11.60 6.34
N PRO A 98 -22.71 -12.62 5.82
CA PRO A 98 -23.22 -13.71 6.65
C PRO A 98 -22.20 -14.52 7.45
N TYR A 99 -20.94 -14.50 7.04
CA TYR A 99 -19.85 -15.18 7.74
C TYR A 99 -19.11 -14.29 8.76
N GLN A 100 -19.47 -13.04 8.89
CA GLN A 100 -18.86 -12.10 9.84
C GLN A 100 -19.69 -12.06 11.14
N PRO A 101 -19.04 -12.15 12.31
CA PRO A 101 -19.77 -12.16 13.57
C PRO A 101 -20.37 -10.79 13.87
N ASP A 102 -21.65 -10.77 14.22
CA ASP A 102 -22.32 -9.55 14.65
C ASP A 102 -22.09 -9.31 16.14
N THR A 103 -20.94 -8.75 16.45
CA THR A 103 -20.55 -8.36 17.81
C THR A 103 -20.09 -6.91 17.83
N PRO A 104 -20.23 -6.20 18.98
CA PRO A 104 -19.76 -4.81 19.11
C PRO A 104 -18.29 -4.65 18.74
N THR A 105 -17.42 -5.56 19.16
CA THR A 105 -15.99 -5.55 18.84
C THR A 105 -15.73 -5.71 17.34
N PHE A 106 -16.45 -6.63 16.68
CA PHE A 106 -16.24 -6.83 15.25
C PHE A 106 -16.76 -5.64 14.42
N ARG A 107 -17.91 -5.09 14.77
CA ARG A 107 -18.45 -3.87 14.14
C ARG A 107 -17.48 -2.70 14.30
N PHE A 108 -16.94 -2.49 15.50
CA PHE A 108 -15.92 -1.48 15.76
C PHE A 108 -14.66 -1.70 14.90
N THR A 109 -14.16 -2.93 14.83
CA THR A 109 -12.99 -3.28 14.00
C THR A 109 -13.25 -2.96 12.53
N LYS A 110 -14.42 -3.31 12.00
CA LYS A 110 -14.78 -3.07 10.61
C LYS A 110 -14.99 -1.58 10.31
N ALA A 111 -15.60 -0.83 11.23
CA ALA A 111 -15.71 0.63 11.13
C ALA A 111 -14.30 1.28 11.10
N ARG A 112 -13.41 0.84 11.99
CA ARG A 112 -12.00 1.28 12.00
C ARG A 112 -11.28 0.95 10.69
N TYR A 113 -11.55 -0.20 10.09
CA TYR A 113 -11.01 -0.56 8.77
C TYR A 113 -11.45 0.42 7.69
N PHE A 114 -12.74 0.80 7.64
CA PHE A 114 -13.22 1.81 6.71
C PHE A 114 -12.59 3.18 6.94
N ASP A 115 -12.41 3.60 8.18
CA ASP A 115 -11.69 4.84 8.50
C ASP A 115 -10.26 4.81 7.98
N ARG A 116 -9.57 3.65 8.01
CA ARG A 116 -8.23 3.50 7.45
C ARG A 116 -8.22 3.60 5.93
N ILE A 117 -9.22 3.04 5.26
CA ILE A 117 -9.39 3.18 3.81
C ILE A 117 -9.59 4.65 3.43
N GLN A 118 -10.45 5.39 4.13
CA GLN A 118 -10.64 6.84 3.91
C GLN A 118 -9.34 7.63 4.11
N GLN A 119 -8.50 7.24 5.06
CA GLN A 119 -7.20 7.87 5.26
C GLN A 119 -6.25 7.60 4.08
N VAL A 120 -6.23 6.37 3.55
CA VAL A 120 -5.42 6.05 2.35
C VAL A 120 -5.92 6.82 1.14
N ASP A 121 -7.23 6.93 0.95
CA ASP A 121 -7.82 7.74 -0.12
C ASP A 121 -7.30 9.20 -0.07
N GLY A 122 -7.32 9.81 1.11
CA GLY A 122 -6.74 11.14 1.31
C GLY A 122 -5.23 11.21 1.02
N GLN A 123 -4.48 10.16 1.35
CA GLN A 123 -3.03 10.07 1.06
C GLN A 123 -2.77 9.94 -0.44
N VAL A 124 -3.55 9.13 -1.15
CA VAL A 124 -3.49 9.01 -2.62
C VAL A 124 -3.84 10.34 -3.27
N GLY A 125 -4.93 10.97 -2.82
CA GLY A 125 -5.32 12.31 -3.31
C GLY A 125 -4.22 13.36 -3.12
N ASN A 126 -3.48 13.31 -2.00
CA ASN A 126 -2.31 14.19 -1.78
C ASN A 126 -1.19 13.91 -2.79
N LEU A 127 -0.93 12.63 -3.12
CA LEU A 127 0.09 12.27 -4.09
C LEU A 127 -0.27 12.77 -5.50
N VAL A 128 -1.53 12.60 -5.90
CA VAL A 128 -2.05 13.10 -7.19
C VAL A 128 -1.91 14.62 -7.28
N ARG A 129 -2.32 15.35 -6.24
CA ARG A 129 -2.14 16.81 -6.18
C ARG A 129 -0.67 17.25 -6.28
N GLN A 130 0.26 16.47 -5.74
CA GLN A 130 1.69 16.76 -5.89
C GLN A 130 2.16 16.60 -7.34
N LEU A 131 1.69 15.56 -8.05
CA LEU A 131 1.99 15.37 -9.47
C LEU A 131 1.40 16.51 -10.32
N GLU A 132 0.19 16.94 -10.01
CA GLU A 132 -0.47 18.07 -10.65
C GLU A 132 0.31 19.37 -10.45
N ALA A 133 0.68 19.68 -9.20
CA ALA A 133 1.48 20.86 -8.85
C ALA A 133 2.86 20.87 -9.52
N ASP A 134 3.44 19.70 -9.76
CA ASP A 134 4.71 19.55 -10.48
C ASP A 134 4.54 19.59 -12.02
N GLY A 135 3.31 19.70 -12.54
CA GLY A 135 3.01 19.69 -13.97
C GLY A 135 3.24 18.33 -14.64
N LEU A 136 3.15 17.25 -13.88
CA LEU A 136 3.50 15.90 -14.34
C LEU A 136 2.29 14.98 -14.53
N LEU A 137 1.11 15.36 -14.01
CA LEU A 137 -0.06 14.48 -13.94
C LEU A 137 -0.50 13.99 -15.32
N GLU A 138 -0.57 14.87 -16.32
CA GLU A 138 -1.03 14.54 -17.68
C GLU A 138 -0.09 13.57 -18.44
N ASN A 139 1.15 13.42 -17.97
CA ASN A 139 2.15 12.55 -18.59
C ASN A 139 2.64 11.46 -17.61
N THR A 140 1.78 11.05 -16.67
CA THR A 140 2.10 10.03 -15.68
C THR A 140 1.00 8.99 -15.60
N PHE A 141 1.34 7.73 -15.82
CA PHE A 141 0.45 6.62 -15.50
C PHE A 141 0.48 6.36 -13.99
N ILE A 142 -0.69 6.30 -13.37
CA ILE A 142 -0.86 6.00 -11.96
C ILE A 142 -1.53 4.63 -11.83
N PHE A 143 -0.86 3.71 -11.13
CA PHE A 143 -1.41 2.40 -10.79
C PHE A 143 -1.67 2.36 -9.30
N TYR A 144 -2.91 2.10 -8.91
CA TYR A 144 -3.29 1.83 -7.53
C TYR A 144 -3.72 0.38 -7.41
N PHE A 145 -3.18 -0.33 -6.44
CA PHE A 145 -3.57 -1.71 -6.17
C PHE A 145 -3.28 -2.10 -4.71
N GLY A 146 -4.05 -3.08 -4.20
CA GLY A 146 -3.72 -3.77 -2.96
C GLY A 146 -2.76 -4.92 -3.22
N ASP A 147 -1.86 -5.19 -2.29
CA ASP A 147 -0.95 -6.35 -2.36
C ASP A 147 -1.67 -7.68 -2.05
N HIS A 148 -2.79 -7.61 -1.35
CA HIS A 148 -3.71 -8.71 -1.02
C HIS A 148 -5.01 -8.12 -0.46
N GLY A 149 -6.01 -8.96 -0.22
CA GLY A 149 -7.27 -8.55 0.40
C GLY A 149 -7.11 -8.03 1.83
N GLY A 150 -8.15 -7.38 2.33
CA GLY A 150 -8.21 -6.84 3.69
C GLY A 150 -7.98 -7.92 4.76
N VAL A 151 -7.63 -7.50 5.95
CA VAL A 151 -7.26 -8.39 7.07
C VAL A 151 -8.45 -8.97 7.83
N LEU A 152 -9.67 -8.69 7.39
CA LEU A 152 -10.89 -9.27 7.94
C LEU A 152 -11.09 -10.72 7.44
N PRO A 153 -11.98 -11.52 8.07
CA PRO A 153 -12.20 -12.91 7.70
C PRO A 153 -12.39 -13.13 6.20
N ARG A 154 -11.75 -14.16 5.67
CA ARG A 154 -11.68 -14.56 4.25
C ARG A 154 -10.91 -13.61 3.32
N GLY A 155 -10.25 -12.58 3.85
CA GLY A 155 -9.38 -11.69 3.08
C GLY A 155 -7.94 -12.19 3.01
N LYS A 156 -7.00 -11.41 3.54
CA LYS A 156 -5.57 -11.70 3.55
C LYS A 156 -5.26 -13.13 3.98
N GLY A 157 -4.47 -13.83 3.15
CA GLY A 157 -4.02 -15.21 3.42
C GLY A 157 -5.01 -16.30 3.03
N TYR A 158 -6.16 -15.97 2.46
CA TYR A 158 -7.16 -16.92 2.01
C TYR A 158 -7.48 -16.77 0.53
N LEU A 159 -7.70 -17.90 -0.16
CA LEU A 159 -8.03 -17.96 -1.59
C LEU A 159 -9.53 -17.76 -1.85
N TYR A 160 -10.15 -16.87 -1.11
CA TYR A 160 -11.53 -16.41 -1.39
C TYR A 160 -11.50 -15.15 -2.25
N GLU A 161 -12.65 -14.80 -2.81
CA GLU A 161 -12.83 -13.61 -3.66
C GLU A 161 -12.30 -12.34 -2.98
N THR A 162 -12.62 -12.16 -1.70
CA THR A 162 -12.16 -11.01 -0.89
C THR A 162 -10.64 -10.99 -0.61
N GLY A 163 -9.94 -12.08 -0.90
CA GLY A 163 -8.49 -12.17 -0.77
C GLY A 163 -7.74 -12.06 -2.10
N LEU A 164 -8.42 -12.32 -3.22
CA LEU A 164 -7.81 -12.41 -4.56
C LEU A 164 -8.26 -11.27 -5.48
N HIS A 165 -9.53 -10.87 -5.42
CA HIS A 165 -10.09 -9.79 -6.22
C HIS A 165 -9.88 -8.45 -5.51
N VAL A 166 -8.68 -7.94 -5.60
CA VAL A 166 -8.26 -6.66 -5.02
C VAL A 166 -8.21 -5.57 -6.09
N PRO A 167 -8.41 -4.30 -5.71
CA PRO A 167 -8.28 -3.19 -6.65
C PRO A 167 -6.86 -3.09 -7.19
#